data_b22c5eb9da98f45a8f8929482e6b754c
#
_entry.id   b22c5eb9da98f45a8f8929482e6b754c
#
_cell.length_a   1.000
_cell.length_b   1.000
_cell.length_c   1.000
_cell.angle_alpha   90.00
_cell.angle_beta   90.00
_cell.angle_gamma   90.00
#
_symmetry.space_group_name_H-M   'P 1'
#
loop_
_entity.id
_entity.type
_entity.pdbx_description
1 polymer ?
#
loop_
_entity_poly.entity_id
_entity_poly.type
_entity_poly.pdbx_seq_one_letter_code
_entity_poly.pdbx_strand_id
1 'polypeptide(L)'
;MLCVLLASVMAVGTLAGCGGGNSSSTTAAASGTTAAASESQASGGQSDTASGDLGDPQTFKFALTVASTHPYSIAAQDFAKIVEEKSGGNMKIELYYDGSLGGDNELMDAMQMNGVTFALMGPAGVQTLCPMYNFFDLPCLFETTDAAYAFQDSEAVSSLLQADELVNNGVRGLGFYENGWYLISNNKSEITTIDQLSGMKMRSMTSDMAIKSWEALNVQPVTMAFSELFVSLQNGTVDGQETTVGSFYSSQFYEVQKYLTQSNRIFHVMTFLMSQQAWDALTEAQQNILMEAVNESSLNHKEYMQKYNEDSINDMVQNYGVTYTDSLAEGEWQKMKDMSASIYDLVKDIDSARYDELMKAADEANAAYPAK
;
A
#
# COMPACT_ATOMS: atom_id res chain seq x y z
N MET A 1 -29.93 36.61 -26.61
CA MET A 1 -30.93 37.36 -25.81
C MET A 1 -31.11 36.55 -24.55
N LEU A 2 -30.75 36.88 -23.36
CA LEU A 2 -30.56 38.17 -22.68
C LEU A 2 -29.51 37.93 -21.56
N CYS A 3 -28.53 38.83 -21.47
CA CYS A 3 -27.62 38.97 -20.34
C CYS A 3 -28.35 39.53 -19.12
N VAL A 4 -28.00 39.07 -17.92
CA VAL A 4 -28.04 39.93 -16.72
C VAL A 4 -26.80 39.71 -15.89
N LEU A 5 -25.95 40.73 -15.92
CA LEU A 5 -24.86 41.01 -14.99
C LEU A 5 -25.46 41.61 -13.70
N LEU A 6 -24.94 41.26 -12.57
CA LEU A 6 -24.99 42.11 -11.36
C LEU A 6 -23.69 41.99 -10.61
N ALA A 7 -23.01 43.12 -10.54
CA ALA A 7 -21.77 43.36 -9.81
C ALA A 7 -22.04 44.15 -8.52
N SER A 8 -21.01 44.26 -7.71
CA SER A 8 -20.73 45.17 -6.57
C SER A 8 -21.24 44.68 -5.21
N VAL A 9 -20.49 44.84 -4.08
CA VAL A 9 -19.76 46.00 -3.58
C VAL A 9 -18.72 45.58 -2.56
N MET A 10 -17.55 46.20 -2.61
CA MET A 10 -16.51 46.26 -1.58
C MET A 10 -16.98 47.05 -0.35
N ALA A 11 -16.49 46.66 0.83
CA ALA A 11 -16.39 47.56 1.98
C ALA A 11 -15.05 47.35 2.71
N VAL A 12 -14.21 48.35 2.62
CA VAL A 12 -12.97 48.55 3.36
C VAL A 12 -13.35 49.19 4.71
N GLY A 13 -12.73 48.71 5.79
CA GLY A 13 -12.83 49.32 7.11
C GLY A 13 -11.53 49.19 7.88
N THR A 14 -10.68 50.20 7.77
CA THR A 14 -9.52 50.42 8.63
C THR A 14 -9.94 51.17 9.89
N LEU A 15 -9.41 50.77 11.04
CA LEU A 15 -9.18 51.71 12.15
C LEU A 15 -8.07 51.20 13.08
N ALA A 16 -7.10 52.06 13.23
CA ALA A 16 -5.96 51.97 14.13
C ALA A 16 -6.34 52.43 15.55
N GLY A 17 -5.60 51.96 16.57
CA GLY A 17 -5.68 52.44 17.91
C GLY A 17 -4.46 52.06 18.76
N CYS A 18 -3.58 53.01 19.00
CA CYS A 18 -2.40 52.97 19.85
C CYS A 18 -2.70 53.07 21.35
N GLY A 19 -1.73 52.62 22.15
CA GLY A 19 -1.51 53.01 23.56
C GLY A 19 -0.98 51.83 24.36
N GLY A 20 0.21 51.69 24.91
CA GLY A 20 1.13 52.62 25.53
C GLY A 20 1.06 52.41 27.03
N GLY A 21 2.12 51.88 27.69
CA GLY A 21 2.17 51.86 29.14
C GLY A 21 3.23 50.93 29.72
N ASN A 22 4.29 51.53 30.16
CA ASN A 22 5.56 51.07 30.72
C ASN A 22 5.50 50.93 32.25
N SER A 23 6.46 50.20 32.84
CA SER A 23 7.13 50.32 34.16
C SER A 23 7.06 49.04 35.01
N SER A 24 8.16 48.46 35.16
CA SER A 24 9.33 48.57 36.08
C SER A 24 9.21 47.78 37.38
N SER A 25 10.18 46.86 37.47
CA SER A 25 11.05 46.48 38.61
C SER A 25 10.48 46.30 40.03
N THR A 26 10.81 45.19 40.68
CA THR A 26 11.70 45.20 41.85
C THR A 26 12.17 43.79 42.25
N THR A 27 13.45 43.74 42.53
CA THR A 27 14.26 42.69 43.14
C THR A 27 13.90 42.43 44.62
N ALA A 28 13.94 41.15 45.06
CA ALA A 28 14.37 40.81 46.42
C ALA A 28 14.88 39.37 46.48
N ALA A 29 16.08 39.22 46.94
CA ALA A 29 16.77 37.96 47.27
C ALA A 29 16.48 37.59 48.72
N ALA A 30 16.45 36.27 49.02
CA ALA A 30 17.11 35.69 50.24
C ALA A 30 16.94 34.15 50.28
N SER A 31 18.11 33.50 50.32
CA SER A 31 18.57 32.37 51.17
C SER A 31 17.66 31.15 51.43
N GLY A 32 18.00 30.00 50.89
CA GLY A 32 18.85 28.98 51.51
C GLY A 32 18.10 27.94 52.31
N THR A 33 18.06 26.69 51.82
CA THR A 33 18.35 25.53 52.68
C THR A 33 18.50 24.27 51.75
N THR A 34 19.61 23.61 51.91
CA THR A 34 20.01 22.31 51.34
C THR A 34 19.13 21.20 51.90
N ALA A 35 18.57 20.37 50.97
CA ALA A 35 18.18 19.00 51.30
C ALA A 35 18.53 18.10 50.10
N ALA A 36 19.40 17.14 50.37
CA ALA A 36 19.81 16.10 49.45
C ALA A 36 18.61 15.18 49.12
N ALA A 37 18.35 14.98 47.84
CA ALA A 37 17.46 13.92 47.38
C ALA A 37 18.21 13.11 46.32
N SER A 38 18.19 11.82 46.53
CA SER A 38 18.82 10.73 45.79
C SER A 38 18.56 10.80 44.30
N GLU A 39 19.64 10.65 43.53
CA GLU A 39 19.62 10.37 42.11
C GLU A 39 18.94 9.00 41.86
N SER A 40 17.75 9.05 41.29
CA SER A 40 17.16 7.92 40.56
C SER A 40 17.62 8.05 39.14
N GLN A 41 18.58 7.21 38.73
CA GLN A 41 18.98 7.01 37.35
C GLN A 41 17.78 6.43 36.57
N ALA A 42 17.10 7.28 35.80
CA ALA A 42 16.30 6.83 34.71
C ALA A 42 17.25 6.37 33.62
N SER A 43 17.28 5.05 33.34
CA SER A 43 17.94 4.49 32.19
C SER A 43 17.24 5.05 30.94
N GLY A 44 17.87 6.03 30.31
CA GLY A 44 17.52 6.47 28.99
C GLY A 44 17.80 5.31 28.03
N GLY A 45 16.76 4.84 27.36
CA GLY A 45 16.91 3.95 26.21
C GLY A 45 17.81 4.65 25.19
N GLN A 46 18.97 4.09 24.96
CA GLN A 46 19.87 4.48 23.91
C GLN A 46 19.17 4.08 22.59
N SER A 47 18.69 5.05 21.82
CA SER A 47 18.38 4.82 20.43
C SER A 47 19.68 4.48 19.73
N ASP A 48 19.79 3.28 19.17
CA ASP A 48 20.88 2.90 18.28
C ASP A 48 20.82 3.81 17.03
N THR A 49 21.51 4.95 17.10
CA THR A 49 21.79 5.77 15.93
C THR A 49 22.88 5.07 15.13
N ALA A 50 22.64 4.83 13.84
CA ALA A 50 23.60 4.20 12.96
C ALA A 50 24.95 4.94 13.02
N SER A 51 26.00 4.21 13.36
CA SER A 51 27.36 4.74 13.48
C SER A 51 28.07 4.72 12.12
N GLY A 52 27.75 5.65 11.24
CA GLY A 52 28.36 5.80 9.90
C GLY A 52 28.32 7.24 9.41
N ASP A 53 29.13 7.55 8.39
CA ASP A 53 29.04 8.83 7.70
C ASP A 53 27.75 8.90 6.88
N LEU A 54 26.82 9.76 7.31
CA LEU A 54 25.53 9.98 6.64
C LEU A 54 25.62 10.95 5.44
N GLY A 55 26.81 11.48 5.14
CA GLY A 55 26.97 12.44 4.04
C GLY A 55 26.11 13.71 4.21
N ASP A 56 25.82 14.37 3.09
CA ASP A 56 24.98 15.57 3.08
C ASP A 56 23.50 15.23 3.36
N PRO A 57 22.74 16.14 3.99
CA PRO A 57 21.31 15.97 4.21
C PRO A 57 20.54 15.71 2.93
N GLN A 58 19.63 14.75 2.95
CA GLN A 58 18.82 14.31 1.81
C GLN A 58 17.33 14.51 2.07
N THR A 59 16.60 14.88 1.03
CA THR A 59 15.14 14.90 1.04
C THR A 59 14.62 14.09 -0.15
N PHE A 60 13.75 13.12 0.11
CA PHE A 60 13.26 12.19 -0.87
C PHE A 60 11.75 12.33 -1.05
N LYS A 61 11.26 12.18 -2.28
CA LYS A 61 9.84 12.17 -2.59
C LYS A 61 9.30 10.75 -2.57
N PHE A 62 8.25 10.53 -1.82
CA PHE A 62 7.51 9.27 -1.81
C PHE A 62 6.10 9.49 -2.32
N ALA A 63 5.77 8.90 -3.45
CA ALA A 63 4.48 9.06 -4.13
C ALA A 63 3.55 7.87 -3.87
N LEU A 64 2.29 8.17 -3.61
CA LEU A 64 1.22 7.23 -3.29
C LEU A 64 -0.01 7.57 -4.13
N THR A 65 -0.65 6.57 -4.74
CA THR A 65 -1.83 6.76 -5.60
C THR A 65 -3.14 6.84 -4.83
N VAL A 66 -3.09 6.62 -3.51
CA VAL A 66 -4.25 6.60 -2.60
C VAL A 66 -4.18 7.70 -1.55
N ALA A 67 -5.29 7.87 -0.81
CA ALA A 67 -5.42 8.88 0.25
C ALA A 67 -4.44 8.63 1.42
N SER A 68 -4.14 9.69 2.16
CA SER A 68 -3.26 9.64 3.36
C SER A 68 -3.76 8.71 4.47
N THR A 69 -5.06 8.40 4.47
CA THR A 69 -5.71 7.51 5.43
C THR A 69 -5.71 6.05 5.03
N HIS A 70 -5.25 5.74 3.82
CA HIS A 70 -5.14 4.35 3.36
C HIS A 70 -4.09 3.59 4.18
N PRO A 71 -4.31 2.30 4.53
CA PRO A 71 -3.38 1.53 5.36
C PRO A 71 -1.92 1.60 4.93
N TYR A 72 -1.61 1.39 3.65
CA TYR A 72 -0.21 1.46 3.22
C TYR A 72 0.33 2.91 3.13
N SER A 73 -0.54 3.93 3.09
CA SER A 73 -0.10 5.32 3.29
C SER A 73 0.29 5.59 4.72
N ILE A 74 -0.38 4.97 5.70
CA ILE A 74 -0.01 5.01 7.11
C ILE A 74 1.33 4.32 7.32
N ALA A 75 1.57 3.17 6.67
CA ALA A 75 2.87 2.50 6.69
C ALA A 75 3.99 3.37 6.08
N ALA A 76 3.71 4.10 4.99
CA ALA A 76 4.66 5.04 4.41
C ALA A 76 4.97 6.24 5.34
N GLN A 77 3.99 6.68 6.13
CA GLN A 77 4.20 7.71 7.19
C GLN A 77 5.10 7.17 8.30
N ASP A 78 4.88 5.91 8.72
CA ASP A 78 5.72 5.25 9.72
C ASP A 78 7.16 5.08 9.20
N PHE A 79 7.32 4.61 7.96
CA PHE A 79 8.64 4.56 7.29
C PHE A 79 9.33 5.92 7.31
N ALA A 80 8.63 6.99 6.94
CA ALA A 80 9.20 8.35 6.89
C ALA A 80 9.69 8.80 8.28
N LYS A 81 8.91 8.51 9.32
CA LYS A 81 9.25 8.81 10.71
C LYS A 81 10.47 8.02 11.17
N ILE A 82 10.52 6.71 10.91
CA ILE A 82 11.64 5.84 11.28
C ILE A 82 12.94 6.32 10.60
N VAL A 83 12.87 6.67 9.31
CA VAL A 83 14.03 7.21 8.56
C VAL A 83 14.53 8.50 9.20
N GLU A 84 13.64 9.44 9.53
CA GLU A 84 14.04 10.72 10.16
C GLU A 84 14.66 10.48 11.54
N GLU A 85 14.08 9.60 12.35
CA GLU A 85 14.58 9.27 13.69
C GLU A 85 15.95 8.58 13.65
N LYS A 86 16.09 7.51 12.82
CA LYS A 86 17.35 6.76 12.72
C LYS A 86 18.49 7.55 12.08
N SER A 87 18.17 8.48 11.18
CA SER A 87 19.16 9.36 10.54
C SER A 87 19.47 10.63 11.36
N GLY A 88 18.81 10.83 12.51
CA GLY A 88 18.93 12.06 13.31
C GLY A 88 18.51 13.31 12.52
N GLY A 89 17.57 13.17 11.56
CA GLY A 89 17.08 14.24 10.71
C GLY A 89 17.93 14.54 9.49
N ASN A 90 18.98 13.74 9.21
CA ASN A 90 19.80 13.87 8.00
C ASN A 90 19.01 13.47 6.75
N MET A 91 18.10 12.48 6.86
CA MET A 91 17.25 12.02 5.77
C MET A 91 15.79 12.34 6.07
N LYS A 92 15.09 12.92 5.09
CA LYS A 92 13.67 13.28 5.18
C LYS A 92 12.88 12.72 4.01
N ILE A 93 11.65 12.29 4.29
CA ILE A 93 10.73 11.77 3.28
C ILE A 93 9.53 12.72 3.17
N GLU A 94 9.31 13.26 1.98
CA GLU A 94 8.11 14.03 1.64
C GLU A 94 7.09 13.11 0.99
N LEU A 95 5.90 13.00 1.60
CA LEU A 95 4.83 12.12 1.15
C LEU A 95 3.84 12.87 0.27
N TYR A 96 3.55 12.31 -0.90
CA TYR A 96 2.60 12.82 -1.89
C TYR A 96 1.48 11.80 -2.08
N TYR A 97 0.24 12.19 -1.81
CA TYR A 97 -0.93 11.30 -1.80
C TYR A 97 -1.85 11.54 -3.00
N ASP A 98 -2.90 10.71 -3.10
CA ASP A 98 -4.02 10.86 -4.04
C ASP A 98 -3.60 10.90 -5.51
N GLY A 99 -2.51 10.24 -5.87
CA GLY A 99 -1.98 10.29 -7.23
C GLY A 99 -1.57 11.68 -7.69
N SER A 100 -1.24 12.60 -6.76
CA SER A 100 -0.87 13.99 -7.08
C SER A 100 0.38 14.12 -7.95
N LEU A 101 1.22 13.09 -8.00
CA LEU A 101 2.39 13.00 -8.89
C LEU A 101 2.19 12.05 -10.08
N GLY A 102 0.97 11.53 -10.29
CA GLY A 102 0.58 10.62 -11.36
C GLY A 102 0.06 9.28 -10.87
N GLY A 103 -0.44 8.45 -11.79
CA GLY A 103 -0.77 7.06 -11.57
C GLY A 103 0.45 6.13 -11.66
N ASP A 104 0.24 4.81 -11.60
CA ASP A 104 1.33 3.84 -11.55
C ASP A 104 2.31 3.96 -12.73
N ASN A 105 1.82 4.18 -13.96
CA ASN A 105 2.68 4.32 -15.13
C ASN A 105 3.53 5.59 -15.09
N GLU A 106 2.92 6.73 -14.77
CA GLU A 106 3.61 8.02 -14.64
C GLU A 106 4.62 7.99 -13.49
N LEU A 107 4.30 7.29 -12.38
CA LEU A 107 5.23 7.12 -11.26
C LEU A 107 6.41 6.23 -11.64
N MET A 108 6.17 5.15 -12.39
CA MET A 108 7.26 4.30 -12.90
C MET A 108 8.22 5.11 -13.77
N ASP A 109 7.71 5.87 -14.73
CA ASP A 109 8.53 6.75 -15.58
C ASP A 109 9.30 7.81 -14.75
N ALA A 110 8.63 8.39 -13.75
CA ALA A 110 9.25 9.39 -12.88
C ALA A 110 10.38 8.81 -12.02
N MET A 111 10.24 7.57 -11.55
CA MET A 111 11.28 6.86 -10.78
C MET A 111 12.49 6.52 -11.64
N GLN A 112 12.29 6.04 -12.87
CA GLN A 112 13.36 5.77 -13.83
C GLN A 112 14.20 7.03 -14.12
N MET A 113 13.57 8.20 -14.12
CA MET A 113 14.22 9.52 -14.32
C MET A 113 14.67 10.19 -13.01
N ASN A 114 14.54 9.52 -11.86
CA ASN A 114 14.82 10.06 -10.52
C ASN A 114 14.02 11.34 -10.17
N GLY A 115 12.85 11.52 -10.76
CA GLY A 115 11.91 12.60 -10.43
C GLY A 115 11.07 12.34 -9.18
N VAL A 116 10.85 11.05 -8.89
CA VAL A 116 10.26 10.48 -7.66
C VAL A 116 11.25 9.45 -7.12
N THR A 117 11.47 9.45 -5.82
CA THR A 117 12.45 8.55 -5.19
C THR A 117 11.82 7.22 -4.79
N PHE A 118 10.64 7.26 -4.14
CA PHE A 118 9.94 6.07 -3.65
C PHE A 118 8.52 6.03 -4.18
N ALA A 119 8.02 4.82 -4.44
CA ALA A 119 6.62 4.53 -4.67
C ALA A 119 6.24 3.16 -4.11
N LEU A 120 4.97 2.99 -3.72
CA LEU A 120 4.35 1.67 -3.51
C LEU A 120 3.55 1.33 -4.75
N MET A 121 3.84 0.17 -5.34
CA MET A 121 3.19 -0.25 -6.58
C MET A 121 2.80 -1.72 -6.53
N GLY A 122 1.59 -2.01 -6.96
CA GLY A 122 1.13 -3.39 -7.10
C GLY A 122 1.82 -4.14 -8.24
N PRO A 123 1.73 -5.49 -8.29
CA PRO A 123 2.36 -6.31 -9.32
C PRO A 123 2.01 -5.87 -10.75
N ALA A 124 0.76 -5.46 -10.99
CA ALA A 124 0.29 -4.97 -12.29
C ALA A 124 1.07 -3.76 -12.83
N GLY A 125 1.62 -2.91 -11.96
CA GLY A 125 2.48 -1.80 -12.36
C GLY A 125 3.92 -2.26 -12.59
N VAL A 126 4.46 -3.08 -11.69
CA VAL A 126 5.87 -3.52 -11.73
C VAL A 126 6.16 -4.46 -12.89
N GLN A 127 5.18 -5.28 -13.32
CA GLN A 127 5.32 -6.20 -14.45
C GLN A 127 5.68 -5.50 -15.77
N THR A 128 5.44 -4.21 -15.88
CA THR A 128 5.81 -3.43 -17.09
C THR A 128 7.32 -3.42 -17.32
N LEU A 129 8.11 -3.49 -16.25
CA LEU A 129 9.57 -3.62 -16.29
C LEU A 129 10.03 -5.05 -16.07
N CYS A 130 9.44 -5.75 -15.11
CA CYS A 130 9.78 -7.14 -14.76
C CYS A 130 8.53 -8.03 -14.88
N PRO A 131 8.29 -8.66 -16.05
CA PRO A 131 7.07 -9.45 -16.29
C PRO A 131 6.83 -10.58 -15.29
N MET A 132 7.90 -11.08 -14.63
CA MET A 132 7.76 -12.14 -13.61
C MET A 132 6.96 -11.68 -12.37
N TYR A 133 6.75 -10.37 -12.17
CA TYR A 133 5.84 -9.89 -11.10
C TYR A 133 4.39 -10.34 -11.28
N ASN A 134 3.98 -10.79 -12.47
CA ASN A 134 2.71 -11.49 -12.66
C ASN A 134 2.54 -12.72 -11.76
N PHE A 135 3.62 -13.27 -11.21
CA PHE A 135 3.58 -14.38 -10.26
C PHE A 135 2.79 -14.03 -8.99
N PHE A 136 2.88 -12.80 -8.50
CA PHE A 136 2.13 -12.35 -7.32
C PHE A 136 0.62 -12.22 -7.56
N ASP A 137 0.18 -12.16 -8.83
CA ASP A 137 -1.23 -12.10 -9.21
C ASP A 137 -1.80 -13.50 -9.56
N LEU A 138 -1.04 -14.59 -9.30
CA LEU A 138 -1.55 -15.95 -9.51
C LEU A 138 -2.72 -16.24 -8.55
N PRO A 139 -3.89 -16.64 -9.08
CA PRO A 139 -5.05 -16.94 -8.25
C PRO A 139 -4.84 -18.19 -7.41
N CYS A 140 -5.26 -18.15 -6.15
CA CYS A 140 -5.23 -19.31 -5.24
C CYS A 140 -3.81 -19.89 -5.03
N LEU A 141 -2.80 -19.01 -5.02
CA LEU A 141 -1.40 -19.40 -4.81
C LEU A 141 -1.17 -19.79 -3.34
N PHE A 142 -1.77 -19.07 -2.39
CA PHE A 142 -1.62 -19.30 -0.96
C PHE A 142 -2.94 -19.70 -0.31
N GLU A 143 -2.87 -20.52 0.74
CA GLU A 143 -4.03 -20.93 1.54
C GLU A 143 -4.17 -20.07 2.81
N THR A 144 -3.07 -19.49 3.29
CA THR A 144 -3.02 -18.72 4.55
C THR A 144 -2.17 -17.47 4.40
N THR A 145 -2.42 -16.49 5.27
CA THR A 145 -1.61 -15.27 5.37
C THR A 145 -0.17 -15.58 5.77
N ASP A 146 0.03 -16.55 6.70
CA ASP A 146 1.35 -16.94 7.16
C ASP A 146 2.18 -17.56 6.03
N ALA A 147 1.55 -18.36 5.15
CA ALA A 147 2.21 -18.89 3.96
C ALA A 147 2.63 -17.77 3.00
N ALA A 148 1.75 -16.79 2.77
CA ALA A 148 2.07 -15.64 1.92
C ALA A 148 3.23 -14.81 2.48
N TYR A 149 3.31 -14.63 3.80
CA TYR A 149 4.45 -13.93 4.44
C TYR A 149 5.75 -14.73 4.32
N ALA A 150 5.70 -16.04 4.62
CA ALA A 150 6.88 -16.90 4.50
C ALA A 150 7.43 -16.93 3.07
N PHE A 151 6.55 -16.92 2.07
CA PHE A 151 6.95 -16.79 0.66
C PHE A 151 7.65 -15.46 0.38
N GLN A 152 7.11 -14.33 0.86
CA GLN A 152 7.71 -13.00 0.66
C GLN A 152 9.11 -12.90 1.26
N ASP A 153 9.37 -13.62 2.36
CA ASP A 153 10.67 -13.65 3.04
C ASP A 153 11.68 -14.63 2.39
N SER A 154 11.29 -15.31 1.30
CA SER A 154 12.14 -16.29 0.61
C SER A 154 13.26 -15.65 -0.23
N GLU A 155 14.35 -16.41 -0.46
CA GLU A 155 15.47 -15.99 -1.32
C GLU A 155 15.01 -15.75 -2.77
N ALA A 156 14.10 -16.59 -3.29
CA ALA A 156 13.53 -16.43 -4.62
C ALA A 156 12.85 -15.08 -4.81
N VAL A 157 12.09 -14.63 -3.81
CA VAL A 157 11.41 -13.32 -3.83
C VAL A 157 12.40 -12.18 -3.62
N SER A 158 13.38 -12.34 -2.72
CA SER A 158 14.41 -11.33 -2.50
C SER A 158 15.24 -11.06 -3.77
N SER A 159 15.53 -12.11 -4.56
CA SER A 159 16.21 -11.97 -5.85
C SER A 159 15.35 -11.22 -6.88
N LEU A 160 14.03 -11.38 -6.83
CA LEU A 160 13.11 -10.68 -7.72
C LEU A 160 13.03 -9.17 -7.45
N LEU A 161 13.16 -8.74 -6.18
CA LEU A 161 13.20 -7.32 -5.81
C LEU A 161 14.38 -6.57 -6.46
N GLN A 162 15.47 -7.29 -6.77
CA GLN A 162 16.68 -6.74 -7.37
C GLN A 162 16.97 -7.35 -8.75
N ALA A 163 15.93 -7.80 -9.44
CA ALA A 163 16.03 -8.35 -10.77
C ALA A 163 16.70 -7.36 -11.74
N ASP A 164 17.55 -7.86 -12.63
CA ASP A 164 18.23 -7.05 -13.65
C ASP A 164 17.27 -6.22 -14.48
N GLU A 165 16.07 -6.75 -14.73
CA GLU A 165 15.00 -6.05 -15.46
C GLU A 165 14.52 -4.79 -14.74
N LEU A 166 14.57 -4.75 -13.40
CA LEU A 166 14.26 -3.54 -12.64
C LEU A 166 15.46 -2.61 -12.57
N VAL A 167 16.61 -3.13 -12.13
CA VAL A 167 17.82 -2.34 -11.84
C VAL A 167 18.35 -1.66 -13.10
N ASN A 168 18.44 -2.38 -14.22
CA ASN A 168 18.91 -1.83 -15.50
C ASN A 168 17.93 -0.80 -16.10
N ASN A 169 16.66 -0.80 -15.65
CA ASN A 169 15.66 0.21 -16.01
C ASN A 169 15.49 1.30 -14.95
N GLY A 170 16.47 1.44 -14.03
CA GLY A 170 16.54 2.57 -13.11
C GLY A 170 15.64 2.48 -11.87
N VAL A 171 15.12 1.29 -11.54
CA VAL A 171 14.26 1.05 -10.38
C VAL A 171 14.75 -0.19 -9.62
N ARG A 172 14.56 -0.22 -8.30
CA ARG A 172 14.82 -1.40 -7.46
C ARG A 172 13.71 -1.60 -6.45
N GLY A 173 13.46 -2.85 -6.04
CA GLY A 173 12.62 -3.17 -4.91
C GLY A 173 13.43 -3.16 -3.61
N LEU A 174 12.81 -2.68 -2.53
CA LEU A 174 13.38 -2.71 -1.18
C LEU A 174 12.65 -3.70 -0.27
N GLY A 175 11.41 -4.08 -0.59
CA GLY A 175 10.58 -4.98 0.20
C GLY A 175 9.12 -4.96 -0.25
N PHE A 176 8.26 -5.49 0.60
CA PHE A 176 6.81 -5.51 0.34
C PHE A 176 6.04 -4.96 1.54
N TYR A 177 4.94 -4.27 1.24
CA TYR A 177 3.88 -3.99 2.20
C TYR A 177 2.67 -4.85 1.85
N GLU A 178 2.02 -5.38 2.87
CA GLU A 178 0.75 -6.08 2.71
C GLU A 178 -0.32 -5.11 2.20
N ASN A 179 -1.09 -5.54 1.19
CA ASN A 179 -2.38 -4.90 0.90
C ASN A 179 -3.54 -5.80 1.34
N GLY A 180 -3.28 -7.09 1.51
CA GLY A 180 -4.21 -8.08 2.09
C GLY A 180 -4.88 -8.97 1.06
N TRP A 181 -5.78 -9.81 1.54
CA TRP A 181 -6.57 -10.70 0.70
C TRP A 181 -7.60 -9.93 -0.12
N TYR A 182 -7.74 -10.30 -1.37
CA TYR A 182 -8.83 -9.80 -2.19
C TYR A 182 -10.17 -10.38 -1.75
N LEU A 183 -11.14 -9.49 -1.67
CA LEU A 183 -12.55 -9.78 -1.58
C LEU A 183 -13.27 -9.34 -2.86
N ILE A 184 -14.34 -10.04 -3.18
CA ILE A 184 -15.22 -9.70 -4.31
C ILE A 184 -16.35 -8.81 -3.78
N SER A 185 -16.61 -7.68 -4.42
CA SER A 185 -17.75 -6.84 -4.10
C SER A 185 -18.68 -6.68 -5.30
N ASN A 186 -19.98 -6.55 -5.04
CA ASN A 186 -20.98 -6.30 -6.07
C ASN A 186 -22.27 -5.72 -5.51
N ASN A 187 -23.22 -5.31 -6.42
CA ASN A 187 -24.55 -4.81 -6.05
C ASN A 187 -25.69 -5.75 -6.46
N LYS A 188 -25.40 -6.95 -6.98
CA LYS A 188 -26.46 -7.86 -7.46
C LYS A 188 -26.95 -8.81 -6.39
N SER A 189 -26.02 -9.54 -5.76
CA SER A 189 -26.35 -10.57 -4.79
C SER A 189 -25.14 -11.00 -3.98
N GLU A 190 -25.38 -11.67 -2.89
CA GLU A 190 -24.35 -12.42 -2.17
C GLU A 190 -23.74 -13.50 -3.07
N ILE A 191 -22.42 -13.60 -3.05
CA ILE A 191 -21.63 -14.59 -3.81
C ILE A 191 -21.11 -15.63 -2.82
N THR A 192 -21.57 -16.86 -2.96
CA THR A 192 -21.10 -18.02 -2.18
C THR A 192 -20.46 -19.08 -3.07
N THR A 193 -20.73 -19.04 -4.38
CA THR A 193 -20.15 -19.97 -5.37
C THR A 193 -19.58 -19.18 -6.57
N ILE A 194 -18.54 -19.73 -7.21
CA ILE A 194 -17.87 -19.09 -8.34
C ILE A 194 -18.81 -18.98 -9.56
N ASP A 195 -19.73 -19.90 -9.75
CA ASP A 195 -20.68 -19.84 -10.87
C ASP A 195 -21.57 -18.59 -10.85
N GLN A 196 -21.81 -18.00 -9.66
CA GLN A 196 -22.59 -16.76 -9.51
C GLN A 196 -21.88 -15.54 -10.11
N LEU A 197 -20.57 -15.61 -10.37
CA LEU A 197 -19.82 -14.55 -11.05
C LEU A 197 -20.01 -14.57 -12.56
N SER A 198 -20.51 -15.69 -13.12
CA SER A 198 -20.60 -15.86 -14.57
C SER A 198 -21.39 -14.75 -15.25
N GLY A 199 -20.77 -14.11 -16.24
CA GLY A 199 -21.35 -13.01 -17.01
C GLY A 199 -21.45 -11.67 -16.28
N MET A 200 -21.00 -11.56 -15.02
CA MET A 200 -20.90 -10.26 -14.35
C MET A 200 -19.82 -9.38 -15.00
N LYS A 201 -20.10 -8.09 -15.07
CA LYS A 201 -19.13 -7.08 -15.48
C LYS A 201 -18.33 -6.67 -14.26
N MET A 202 -17.09 -7.18 -14.16
CA MET A 202 -16.22 -6.85 -13.04
C MET A 202 -15.09 -5.92 -13.49
N ARG A 203 -14.76 -4.94 -12.66
CA ARG A 203 -13.59 -4.11 -12.92
C ARG A 203 -12.33 -4.97 -12.93
N SER A 204 -11.47 -4.70 -13.89
CA SER A 204 -10.11 -5.24 -13.95
C SER A 204 -9.08 -4.12 -13.92
N MET A 205 -7.90 -4.41 -13.40
CA MET A 205 -6.72 -3.56 -13.58
C MET A 205 -6.30 -3.57 -15.07
N THR A 206 -5.50 -2.58 -15.47
CA THR A 206 -4.95 -2.47 -16.83
C THR A 206 -3.78 -3.45 -16.99
N SER A 207 -4.07 -4.73 -16.95
CA SER A 207 -3.11 -5.83 -17.05
C SER A 207 -3.76 -6.99 -17.77
N ASP A 208 -3.08 -7.54 -18.78
CA ASP A 208 -3.54 -8.71 -19.54
C ASP A 208 -3.75 -9.92 -18.61
N MET A 209 -2.90 -10.06 -17.59
CA MET A 209 -3.02 -11.12 -16.59
C MET A 209 -4.30 -11.00 -15.78
N ALA A 210 -4.62 -9.80 -15.30
CA ALA A 210 -5.85 -9.55 -14.55
C ALA A 210 -7.10 -9.78 -15.41
N ILE A 211 -7.08 -9.39 -16.69
CA ILE A 211 -8.16 -9.65 -17.65
C ILE A 211 -8.38 -11.16 -17.80
N LYS A 212 -7.33 -11.90 -18.16
CA LYS A 212 -7.40 -13.36 -18.38
C LYS A 212 -7.80 -14.11 -17.11
N SER A 213 -7.36 -13.63 -15.96
CA SER A 213 -7.72 -14.21 -14.67
C SER A 213 -9.22 -14.10 -14.36
N TRP A 214 -9.89 -13.02 -14.78
CA TRP A 214 -11.34 -12.89 -14.74
C TRP A 214 -12.04 -13.73 -15.80
N GLU A 215 -11.53 -13.74 -17.02
CA GLU A 215 -12.08 -14.55 -18.14
C GLU A 215 -12.07 -16.04 -17.80
N ALA A 216 -11.04 -16.53 -17.11
CA ALA A 216 -10.96 -17.91 -16.62
C ALA A 216 -12.13 -18.30 -15.70
N LEU A 217 -12.72 -17.33 -15.01
CA LEU A 217 -13.91 -17.50 -14.14
C LEU A 217 -15.24 -17.19 -14.87
N ASN A 218 -15.23 -17.07 -16.21
CA ASN A 218 -16.37 -16.68 -17.04
C ASN A 218 -16.97 -15.30 -16.69
N VAL A 219 -16.15 -14.41 -16.14
CA VAL A 219 -16.48 -13.03 -15.84
C VAL A 219 -16.19 -12.14 -17.05
N GLN A 220 -16.93 -11.04 -17.20
CA GLN A 220 -16.68 -10.02 -18.22
C GLN A 220 -15.80 -8.89 -17.62
N PRO A 221 -14.48 -8.88 -17.85
CA PRO A 221 -13.62 -7.83 -17.31
C PRO A 221 -13.83 -6.51 -18.04
N VAL A 222 -13.84 -5.40 -17.29
CA VAL A 222 -13.86 -4.03 -17.81
C VAL A 222 -12.66 -3.30 -17.20
N THR A 223 -11.69 -2.97 -18.02
CA THR A 223 -10.45 -2.30 -17.60
C THR A 223 -10.66 -0.83 -17.31
N MET A 224 -10.17 -0.37 -16.17
CA MET A 224 -10.12 1.04 -15.81
C MET A 224 -9.12 1.30 -14.69
N ALA A 225 -8.64 2.55 -14.60
CA ALA A 225 -7.81 3.00 -13.49
C ALA A 225 -8.58 2.93 -12.16
N PHE A 226 -7.86 2.78 -11.04
CA PHE A 226 -8.49 2.73 -9.71
C PHE A 226 -9.23 4.03 -9.36
N SER A 227 -8.70 5.17 -9.80
CA SER A 227 -9.31 6.50 -9.60
C SER A 227 -10.69 6.68 -10.28
N GLU A 228 -10.99 5.87 -11.32
CA GLU A 228 -12.27 5.92 -12.05
C GLU A 228 -13.33 4.98 -11.46
N LEU A 229 -12.90 4.09 -10.54
CA LEU A 229 -13.71 2.95 -10.12
C LEU A 229 -14.95 3.34 -9.33
N PHE A 230 -14.86 4.28 -8.38
CA PHE A 230 -16.00 4.70 -7.56
C PHE A 230 -17.19 5.17 -8.43
N VAL A 231 -16.92 6.05 -9.39
CA VAL A 231 -17.92 6.57 -10.30
C VAL A 231 -18.50 5.47 -11.21
N SER A 232 -17.64 4.54 -11.65
CA SER A 232 -18.06 3.42 -12.51
C SER A 232 -18.97 2.43 -11.78
N LEU A 233 -18.69 2.16 -10.49
CA LEU A 233 -19.56 1.36 -9.61
C LEU A 233 -20.87 2.08 -9.32
N GLN A 234 -20.82 3.38 -9.02
CA GLN A 234 -21.99 4.21 -8.75
C GLN A 234 -22.96 4.27 -9.93
N ASN A 235 -22.42 4.39 -11.15
CA ASN A 235 -23.21 4.48 -12.38
C ASN A 235 -23.61 3.10 -12.94
N GLY A 236 -23.13 1.99 -12.37
CA GLY A 236 -23.41 0.65 -12.85
C GLY A 236 -22.71 0.32 -14.19
N THR A 237 -21.62 1.00 -14.54
CA THR A 237 -20.75 0.65 -15.68
C THR A 237 -20.17 -0.74 -15.48
N VAL A 238 -19.82 -1.07 -14.24
CA VAL A 238 -19.44 -2.39 -13.76
C VAL A 238 -20.38 -2.83 -12.63
N ASP A 239 -20.60 -4.13 -12.51
CA ASP A 239 -21.45 -4.72 -11.48
C ASP A 239 -20.72 -4.81 -10.14
N GLY A 240 -19.40 -4.94 -10.20
CA GLY A 240 -18.55 -5.12 -9.04
C GLY A 240 -17.07 -5.04 -9.36
N GLN A 241 -16.28 -5.41 -8.38
CA GLN A 241 -14.83 -5.44 -8.43
C GLN A 241 -14.26 -6.48 -7.47
N GLU A 242 -12.96 -6.62 -7.53
CA GLU A 242 -12.16 -7.28 -6.50
C GLU A 242 -11.12 -6.28 -5.97
N THR A 243 -10.98 -6.24 -4.65
CA THR A 243 -9.97 -5.42 -3.95
C THR A 243 -9.79 -5.92 -2.52
N THR A 244 -8.91 -5.32 -1.75
CA THR A 244 -8.70 -5.66 -0.33
C THR A 244 -9.67 -4.92 0.58
N VAL A 245 -9.87 -5.40 1.81
CA VAL A 245 -10.70 -4.72 2.82
C VAL A 245 -10.23 -3.28 3.03
N GLY A 246 -8.91 -3.09 3.18
CA GLY A 246 -8.33 -1.77 3.40
C GLY A 246 -8.61 -0.80 2.28
N SER A 247 -8.44 -1.22 1.02
CA SER A 247 -8.74 -0.39 -0.15
C SER A 247 -10.23 -0.15 -0.31
N PHE A 248 -11.08 -1.15 -0.04
CA PHE A 248 -12.53 -1.04 -0.12
C PHE A 248 -13.06 -0.02 0.88
N TYR A 249 -12.63 -0.11 2.13
CA TYR A 249 -13.09 0.76 3.21
C TYR A 249 -12.58 2.19 3.06
N SER A 250 -11.27 2.38 2.86
CA SER A 250 -10.68 3.71 2.73
C SER A 250 -11.15 4.50 1.51
N SER A 251 -11.55 3.80 0.42
CA SER A 251 -12.14 4.41 -0.77
C SER A 251 -13.67 4.55 -0.69
N GLN A 252 -14.27 4.22 0.44
CA GLN A 252 -15.71 4.34 0.70
C GLN A 252 -16.59 3.57 -0.29
N PHE A 253 -16.08 2.48 -0.88
CA PHE A 253 -16.86 1.68 -1.84
C PHE A 253 -18.12 1.07 -1.23
N TYR A 254 -18.21 0.95 0.09
CA TYR A 254 -19.43 0.54 0.81
C TYR A 254 -20.64 1.46 0.57
N GLU A 255 -20.43 2.69 0.10
CA GLU A 255 -21.53 3.57 -0.30
C GLU A 255 -22.21 3.11 -1.61
N VAL A 256 -21.43 2.43 -2.48
CA VAL A 256 -21.85 2.05 -3.84
C VAL A 256 -21.86 0.54 -4.08
N GLN A 257 -21.45 -0.28 -3.11
CA GLN A 257 -21.40 -1.76 -3.18
C GLN A 257 -21.96 -2.37 -1.89
N LYS A 258 -22.88 -3.34 -2.01
CA LYS A 258 -23.62 -3.88 -0.86
C LYS A 258 -23.25 -5.29 -0.44
N TYR A 259 -22.70 -6.09 -1.33
CA TYR A 259 -22.35 -7.48 -1.06
C TYR A 259 -20.84 -7.64 -1.16
N LEU A 260 -20.22 -8.16 -0.12
CA LEU A 260 -18.80 -8.46 -0.03
C LEU A 260 -18.61 -9.93 0.27
N THR A 261 -17.77 -10.62 -0.48
CA THR A 261 -17.38 -12.00 -0.22
C THR A 261 -15.87 -12.11 -0.11
N GLN A 262 -15.38 -12.67 1.00
CA GLN A 262 -13.98 -13.00 1.18
C GLN A 262 -13.65 -14.22 0.31
N SER A 263 -13.02 -13.97 -0.83
CA SER A 263 -12.71 -15.03 -1.80
C SER A 263 -11.36 -15.70 -1.55
N ASN A 264 -10.44 -15.01 -0.88
CA ASN A 264 -9.05 -15.42 -0.69
C ASN A 264 -8.38 -15.87 -2.01
N ARG A 265 -8.76 -15.19 -3.11
CA ARG A 265 -8.27 -15.54 -4.45
C ARG A 265 -6.81 -15.13 -4.64
N ILE A 266 -6.44 -13.94 -4.21
CA ILE A 266 -5.10 -13.39 -4.31
C ILE A 266 -4.74 -12.72 -2.99
N PHE A 267 -3.55 -13.02 -2.48
CA PHE A 267 -2.93 -12.24 -1.42
C PHE A 267 -2.10 -11.12 -2.07
N HIS A 268 -2.66 -9.93 -2.06
CA HIS A 268 -2.08 -8.79 -2.79
C HIS A 268 -1.04 -8.05 -1.95
N VAL A 269 0.06 -7.71 -2.61
CA VAL A 269 1.19 -6.99 -2.03
C VAL A 269 1.47 -5.71 -2.79
N MET A 270 2.04 -4.73 -2.11
CA MET A 270 2.61 -3.52 -2.71
C MET A 270 4.11 -3.62 -2.63
N THR A 271 4.78 -3.58 -3.78
CA THR A 271 6.24 -3.52 -3.82
C THR A 271 6.70 -2.13 -3.41
N PHE A 272 7.58 -2.07 -2.42
CA PHE A 272 8.26 -0.85 -2.05
C PHE A 272 9.41 -0.60 -3.03
N LEU A 273 9.22 0.34 -3.93
CA LEU A 273 10.16 0.67 -5.00
C LEU A 273 10.97 1.93 -4.66
N MET A 274 12.21 1.95 -5.15
CA MET A 274 13.10 3.10 -5.09
C MET A 274 13.77 3.35 -6.44
N SER A 275 14.02 4.61 -6.79
CA SER A 275 14.88 4.97 -7.92
C SER A 275 16.29 4.40 -7.71
N GLN A 276 16.80 3.66 -8.69
CA GLN A 276 18.14 3.09 -8.65
C GLN A 276 19.22 4.19 -8.59
N GLN A 277 19.01 5.27 -9.34
CA GLN A 277 19.93 6.42 -9.31
C GLN A 277 20.01 7.07 -7.92
N ALA A 278 18.86 7.17 -7.22
CA ALA A 278 18.86 7.70 -5.85
C ALA A 278 19.58 6.74 -4.89
N TRP A 279 19.35 5.44 -5.02
CA TRP A 279 20.04 4.43 -4.21
C TRP A 279 21.55 4.46 -4.38
N ASP A 280 22.04 4.54 -5.61
CA ASP A 280 23.49 4.55 -5.93
C ASP A 280 24.21 5.81 -5.42
N ALA A 281 23.45 6.88 -5.17
CA ALA A 281 23.99 8.12 -4.62
C ALA A 281 24.10 8.12 -3.08
N LEU A 282 23.55 7.10 -2.41
CA LEU A 282 23.55 7.00 -0.95
C LEU A 282 24.86 6.39 -0.42
N THR A 283 25.25 6.81 0.78
CA THR A 283 26.26 6.09 1.56
C THR A 283 25.72 4.75 2.06
N GLU A 284 26.60 3.80 2.38
CA GLU A 284 26.20 2.52 2.96
C GLU A 284 25.38 2.69 4.26
N ALA A 285 25.72 3.69 5.09
CA ALA A 285 24.98 3.99 6.31
C ALA A 285 23.54 4.46 6.01
N GLN A 286 23.37 5.29 4.99
CA GLN A 286 22.01 5.74 4.53
C GLN A 286 21.22 4.57 3.95
N GLN A 287 21.83 3.70 3.14
CA GLN A 287 21.20 2.49 2.60
C GLN A 287 20.72 1.56 3.71
N ASN A 288 21.56 1.34 4.73
CA ASN A 288 21.22 0.50 5.87
C ASN A 288 20.01 1.08 6.65
N ILE A 289 19.98 2.39 6.90
CA ILE A 289 18.84 3.05 7.54
C ILE A 289 17.56 2.83 6.75
N LEU A 290 17.59 2.98 5.41
CA LEU A 290 16.42 2.76 4.58
C LEU A 290 15.94 1.30 4.67
N MET A 291 16.84 0.33 4.60
CA MET A 291 16.47 -1.09 4.69
C MET A 291 15.90 -1.45 6.06
N GLU A 292 16.52 -0.95 7.15
CA GLU A 292 15.97 -1.11 8.50
C GLU A 292 14.58 -0.49 8.62
N ALA A 293 14.37 0.72 8.09
CA ALA A 293 13.09 1.42 8.14
C ALA A 293 12.01 0.71 7.32
N VAL A 294 12.33 0.15 6.14
CA VAL A 294 11.41 -0.67 5.35
C VAL A 294 10.99 -1.90 6.13
N ASN A 295 11.94 -2.62 6.73
CA ASN A 295 11.64 -3.83 7.50
C ASN A 295 10.79 -3.53 8.73
N GLU A 296 11.14 -2.50 9.52
CA GLU A 296 10.43 -2.12 10.73
C GLU A 296 9.00 -1.65 10.41
N SER A 297 8.85 -0.75 9.45
CA SER A 297 7.53 -0.26 9.04
C SER A 297 6.66 -1.35 8.38
N SER A 298 7.26 -2.32 7.68
CA SER A 298 6.53 -3.48 7.16
C SER A 298 5.97 -4.37 8.27
N LEU A 299 6.75 -4.62 9.33
CA LEU A 299 6.28 -5.39 10.49
C LEU A 299 5.14 -4.67 11.22
N ASN A 300 5.32 -3.37 11.51
CA ASN A 300 4.28 -2.54 12.13
C ASN A 300 3.00 -2.52 11.29
N HIS A 301 3.15 -2.50 9.97
CA HIS A 301 2.02 -2.52 9.04
C HIS A 301 1.26 -3.85 9.08
N LYS A 302 1.95 -5.00 9.14
CA LYS A 302 1.31 -6.32 9.27
C LYS A 302 0.43 -6.40 10.54
N GLU A 303 0.92 -5.92 11.67
CA GLU A 303 0.14 -5.86 12.92
C GLU A 303 -1.07 -4.91 12.80
N TYR A 304 -0.86 -3.75 12.18
CA TYR A 304 -1.92 -2.77 11.95
C TYR A 304 -3.04 -3.33 11.05
N MET A 305 -2.69 -4.03 9.97
CA MET A 305 -3.65 -4.53 8.98
C MET A 305 -4.65 -5.53 9.55
N GLN A 306 -4.23 -6.41 10.45
CA GLN A 306 -5.14 -7.39 11.08
C GLN A 306 -6.29 -6.68 11.78
N LYS A 307 -5.96 -5.71 12.64
CA LYS A 307 -6.98 -4.96 13.38
C LYS A 307 -7.80 -4.05 12.47
N TYR A 308 -7.16 -3.38 11.52
CA TYR A 308 -7.83 -2.48 10.58
C TYR A 308 -8.88 -3.22 9.75
N ASN A 309 -8.55 -4.41 9.23
CA ASN A 309 -9.48 -5.22 8.43
C ASN A 309 -10.70 -5.65 9.26
N GLU A 310 -10.50 -6.14 10.49
CA GLU A 310 -11.58 -6.53 11.38
C GLU A 310 -12.49 -5.36 11.73
N ASP A 311 -11.91 -4.24 12.18
CA ASP A 311 -12.66 -3.02 12.54
C ASP A 311 -13.45 -2.49 11.34
N SER A 312 -12.85 -2.48 10.13
CA SER A 312 -13.49 -1.99 8.91
C SER A 312 -14.67 -2.87 8.46
N ILE A 313 -14.54 -4.20 8.51
CA ILE A 313 -15.64 -5.12 8.20
C ILE A 313 -16.79 -4.90 9.18
N ASN A 314 -16.48 -4.83 10.47
CA ASN A 314 -17.48 -4.63 11.52
C ASN A 314 -18.23 -3.30 11.34
N ASP A 315 -17.51 -2.22 11.03
CA ASP A 315 -18.11 -0.90 10.78
C ASP A 315 -19.03 -0.91 9.55
N MET A 316 -18.56 -1.50 8.43
CA MET A 316 -19.35 -1.61 7.20
C MET A 316 -20.65 -2.40 7.40
N VAL A 317 -20.60 -3.50 8.12
CA VAL A 317 -21.78 -4.33 8.40
C VAL A 317 -22.77 -3.62 9.34
N GLN A 318 -22.26 -3.00 10.42
CA GLN A 318 -23.11 -2.40 11.45
C GLN A 318 -23.70 -1.04 11.02
N ASN A 319 -22.94 -0.21 10.31
CA ASN A 319 -23.28 1.16 10.09
C ASN A 319 -23.67 1.50 8.63
N TYR A 320 -23.23 0.70 7.66
CA TYR A 320 -23.45 0.99 6.23
C TYR A 320 -24.34 -0.06 5.51
N GLY A 321 -24.82 -1.08 6.23
CA GLY A 321 -25.73 -2.08 5.69
C GLY A 321 -25.12 -2.97 4.61
N VAL A 322 -23.81 -3.21 4.71
CA VAL A 322 -23.08 -4.16 3.87
C VAL A 322 -23.36 -5.58 4.34
N THR A 323 -23.63 -6.49 3.41
CA THR A 323 -23.66 -7.93 3.66
C THR A 323 -22.28 -8.50 3.43
N TYR A 324 -21.65 -9.05 4.46
CA TYR A 324 -20.34 -9.69 4.39
C TYR A 324 -20.45 -11.20 4.50
N THR A 325 -19.89 -11.90 3.53
CA THR A 325 -19.77 -13.36 3.47
C THR A 325 -18.29 -13.71 3.71
N ASP A 326 -18.00 -14.36 4.80
CA ASP A 326 -16.65 -14.62 5.30
C ASP A 326 -15.86 -15.68 4.52
N SER A 327 -16.55 -16.48 3.69
CA SER A 327 -15.92 -17.50 2.85
C SER A 327 -16.83 -17.91 1.69
N LEU A 328 -16.24 -18.46 0.66
CA LEU A 328 -16.94 -19.24 -0.36
C LEU A 328 -17.43 -20.57 0.23
N ALA A 329 -18.42 -21.20 -0.40
CA ALA A 329 -18.89 -22.53 -0.02
C ALA A 329 -17.75 -23.56 -0.16
N GLU A 330 -17.88 -24.67 0.56
CA GLU A 330 -16.90 -25.77 0.54
C GLU A 330 -16.61 -26.24 -0.89
N GLY A 331 -15.33 -26.37 -1.23
CA GLY A 331 -14.84 -26.78 -2.54
C GLY A 331 -14.77 -25.69 -3.60
N GLU A 332 -15.39 -24.52 -3.41
CA GLU A 332 -15.42 -23.44 -4.41
C GLU A 332 -14.04 -22.78 -4.59
N TRP A 333 -13.22 -22.71 -3.53
CA TRP A 333 -11.83 -22.23 -3.64
C TRP A 333 -10.99 -23.15 -4.54
N GLN A 334 -11.10 -24.49 -4.36
CA GLN A 334 -10.40 -25.43 -5.22
C GLN A 334 -10.91 -25.38 -6.65
N LYS A 335 -12.22 -25.25 -6.85
CA LYS A 335 -12.81 -25.06 -8.18
C LYS A 335 -12.27 -23.79 -8.86
N MET A 336 -12.15 -22.69 -8.13
CA MET A 336 -11.57 -21.43 -8.62
C MET A 336 -10.11 -21.64 -9.03
N LYS A 337 -9.32 -22.35 -8.24
CA LYS A 337 -7.94 -22.73 -8.56
C LYS A 337 -7.87 -23.55 -9.84
N ASP A 338 -8.71 -24.57 -9.98
CA ASP A 338 -8.74 -25.43 -11.16
C ASP A 338 -9.15 -24.66 -12.43
N MET A 339 -10.13 -23.76 -12.33
CA MET A 339 -10.53 -22.90 -13.45
C MET A 339 -9.40 -21.92 -13.85
N SER A 340 -8.53 -21.55 -12.93
CA SER A 340 -7.42 -20.62 -13.15
C SER A 340 -6.13 -21.31 -13.63
N ALA A 341 -6.12 -22.61 -13.89
CA ALA A 341 -4.90 -23.37 -14.23
C ALA A 341 -4.13 -22.77 -15.43
N SER A 342 -4.85 -22.31 -16.47
CA SER A 342 -4.22 -21.68 -17.65
C SER A 342 -3.46 -20.38 -17.32
N ILE A 343 -3.77 -19.72 -16.19
CA ILE A 343 -3.09 -18.51 -15.76
C ILE A 343 -1.68 -18.84 -15.28
N TYR A 344 -1.52 -19.97 -14.60
CA TYR A 344 -0.22 -20.50 -14.17
C TYR A 344 0.70 -20.80 -15.36
N ASP A 345 0.16 -21.40 -16.42
CA ASP A 345 0.91 -21.65 -17.65
C ASP A 345 1.40 -20.36 -18.30
N LEU A 346 0.57 -19.31 -18.33
CA LEU A 346 0.95 -18.01 -18.88
C LEU A 346 2.12 -17.37 -18.13
N VAL A 347 2.16 -17.48 -16.79
CA VAL A 347 3.28 -16.95 -15.99
C VAL A 347 4.52 -17.81 -16.19
N LYS A 348 4.36 -19.12 -16.29
CA LYS A 348 5.46 -20.05 -16.58
C LYS A 348 6.14 -19.78 -17.91
N ASP A 349 5.37 -19.41 -18.93
CA ASP A 349 5.87 -19.10 -20.28
C ASP A 349 6.74 -17.82 -20.33
N ILE A 350 6.67 -16.96 -19.30
CA ILE A 350 7.51 -15.76 -19.19
C ILE A 350 8.97 -16.14 -18.95
N ASP A 351 9.23 -16.93 -17.91
CA ASP A 351 10.53 -17.47 -17.52
C ASP A 351 10.32 -18.74 -16.69
N SER A 352 10.43 -19.90 -17.33
CA SER A 352 10.12 -21.16 -16.69
C SER A 352 11.06 -21.49 -15.52
N ALA A 353 12.34 -21.10 -15.58
CA ALA A 353 13.30 -21.39 -14.52
C ALA A 353 12.98 -20.57 -13.25
N ARG A 354 12.76 -19.27 -13.42
CA ARG A 354 12.38 -18.37 -12.31
C ARG A 354 10.98 -18.71 -11.77
N TYR A 355 10.05 -19.09 -12.64
CA TYR A 355 8.74 -19.58 -12.22
C TYR A 355 8.87 -20.84 -11.34
N ASP A 356 9.67 -21.83 -11.73
CA ASP A 356 9.83 -23.07 -10.97
C ASP A 356 10.51 -22.82 -9.60
N GLU A 357 11.43 -21.84 -9.50
CA GLU A 357 12.02 -21.38 -8.21
C GLU A 357 10.98 -20.74 -7.31
N LEU A 358 10.16 -19.81 -7.85
CA LEU A 358 9.10 -19.13 -7.10
C LEU A 358 8.01 -20.10 -6.68
N MET A 359 7.59 -21.03 -7.56
CA MET A 359 6.61 -22.06 -7.21
C MET A 359 7.12 -22.98 -6.09
N LYS A 360 8.38 -23.38 -6.17
CA LYS A 360 8.99 -24.18 -5.08
C LYS A 360 8.95 -23.45 -3.75
N ALA A 361 9.26 -22.15 -3.73
CA ALA A 361 9.20 -21.35 -2.51
C ALA A 361 7.74 -21.20 -2.01
N ALA A 362 6.77 -21.04 -2.91
CA ALA A 362 5.35 -20.98 -2.56
C ALA A 362 4.84 -22.32 -2.00
N ASP A 363 5.23 -23.44 -2.59
CA ASP A 363 4.85 -24.79 -2.10
C ASP A 363 5.48 -25.08 -0.73
N GLU A 364 6.72 -24.70 -0.51
CA GLU A 364 7.39 -24.81 0.79
C GLU A 364 6.70 -23.96 1.86
N ALA A 365 6.28 -22.74 1.52
CA ALA A 365 5.54 -21.86 2.41
C ALA A 365 4.15 -22.43 2.75
N ASN A 366 3.39 -22.91 1.76
CA ASN A 366 2.09 -23.56 1.98
C ASN A 366 2.21 -24.84 2.83
N ALA A 367 3.27 -25.64 2.62
CA ALA A 367 3.52 -26.84 3.43
C ALA A 367 3.89 -26.52 4.89
N ALA A 368 4.59 -25.39 5.13
CA ALA A 368 4.94 -24.92 6.47
C ALA A 368 3.75 -24.32 7.23
N TYR A 369 2.80 -23.71 6.52
CA TYR A 369 1.65 -22.99 7.08
C TYR A 369 0.33 -23.39 6.38
N PRO A 370 -0.08 -24.68 6.49
CA PRO A 370 -1.30 -25.16 5.81
C PRO A 370 -2.57 -24.57 6.44
N ALA A 371 -3.65 -24.48 5.63
CA ALA A 371 -4.98 -24.22 6.16
C ALA A 371 -5.38 -25.30 7.19
N LYS A 372 -6.10 -24.90 8.24
CA LYS A 372 -6.52 -25.77 9.35
C LYS A 372 -7.80 -26.51 9.02
#